data_8d56eb72982adaa1e35e20429b6303f3
#
_entry.id   8d56eb72982adaa1e35e20429b6303f3
#
_cell.length_a   1.000
_cell.length_b   1.000
_cell.length_c   1.000
_cell.angle_alpha   90.00
_cell.angle_beta   90.00
_cell.angle_gamma   90.00
#
_symmetry.space_group_name_H-M   'P 1'
#
loop_
_entity.id
_entity.type
_entity.pdbx_description
1 polymer ?
#
loop_
_entity_poly.entity_id
_entity_poly.type
_entity_poly.pdbx_seq_one_letter_code
_entity_poly.pdbx_strand_id
1 'polypeptide(L)'
;MAKAGVSQHTYADLQALPDDHHRYELIDGELVVSAAPNLAHQRTVRRLLRLLEDACPAGVEALSAPFDWVVDDRNVYEPDVLVARVADLTDRNLPRPPVLAVEVLSDFSRSRDRLRKRAAYQRAGLPHYWLVDPLIPAVTVLDRVGHELVETAVAKGDEPLAVERPFPVTVVPADLAR
;
A
#
# COMPACT_ATOMS: atom_id res chain seq x y z
N MET A 1 4.58 -31.57 20.55
CA MET A 1 3.52 -30.53 20.55
C MET A 1 3.26 -30.15 19.10
N ALA A 2 2.11 -30.53 18.57
CA ALA A 2 1.69 -30.17 17.21
C ALA A 2 1.47 -28.66 17.15
N LYS A 3 2.15 -27.94 16.24
CA LYS A 3 1.78 -26.56 15.90
C LYS A 3 0.33 -26.60 15.41
N ALA A 4 -0.57 -25.87 16.05
CA ALA A 4 -1.89 -25.62 15.52
C ALA A 4 -1.70 -25.09 14.08
N GLY A 5 -2.25 -25.81 13.10
CA GLY A 5 -2.13 -25.45 11.70
C GLY A 5 -2.79 -24.10 11.51
N VAL A 6 -2.02 -23.10 11.09
CA VAL A 6 -2.59 -21.84 10.61
C VAL A 6 -3.47 -22.21 9.42
N SER A 7 -4.75 -21.86 9.47
CA SER A 7 -5.66 -22.05 8.35
C SER A 7 -5.07 -21.33 7.14
N GLN A 8 -4.86 -22.07 6.06
CA GLN A 8 -4.28 -21.53 4.83
C GLN A 8 -5.43 -21.19 3.89
N HIS A 9 -5.57 -19.90 3.58
CA HIS A 9 -6.60 -19.39 2.70
C HIS A 9 -6.02 -19.10 1.31
N THR A 10 -6.89 -19.17 0.32
CA THR A 10 -6.62 -18.88 -1.08
C THR A 10 -7.36 -17.62 -1.53
N TYR A 11 -7.03 -17.10 -2.71
CA TYR A 11 -7.76 -15.99 -3.32
C TYR A 11 -9.25 -16.32 -3.53
N ALA A 12 -9.55 -17.59 -3.88
CA ALA A 12 -10.94 -18.03 -3.98
C ALA A 12 -11.68 -17.97 -2.63
N ASP A 13 -11.01 -18.31 -1.53
CA ASP A 13 -11.58 -18.18 -0.18
C ASP A 13 -11.80 -16.70 0.17
N LEU A 14 -10.87 -15.82 -0.18
CA LEU A 14 -11.00 -14.37 0.01
C LEU A 14 -12.26 -13.83 -0.72
N GLN A 15 -12.43 -14.22 -1.99
CA GLN A 15 -13.57 -13.80 -2.79
C GLN A 15 -14.92 -14.35 -2.31
N ALA A 16 -14.92 -15.43 -1.53
CA ALA A 16 -16.11 -16.03 -0.93
C ALA A 16 -16.53 -15.39 0.40
N LEU A 17 -15.70 -14.48 0.96
CA LEU A 17 -16.04 -13.77 2.20
C LEU A 17 -17.25 -12.85 1.97
N PRO A 18 -18.07 -12.66 3.02
CA PRO A 18 -19.19 -11.74 2.94
C PRO A 18 -18.71 -10.30 2.78
N ASP A 19 -19.49 -9.49 2.09
CA ASP A 19 -19.30 -8.04 2.07
C ASP A 19 -19.80 -7.44 3.39
N ASP A 20 -18.93 -7.42 4.38
CA ASP A 20 -19.19 -6.94 5.73
C ASP A 20 -18.46 -5.63 6.05
N HIS A 21 -17.96 -4.94 5.01
CA HIS A 21 -17.21 -3.69 5.08
C HIS A 21 -15.85 -3.79 5.78
N HIS A 22 -15.33 -5.01 6.01
CA HIS A 22 -13.95 -5.21 6.42
C HIS A 22 -13.04 -5.31 5.19
N ARG A 23 -11.80 -4.91 5.37
CA ARG A 23 -10.75 -5.09 4.38
C ARG A 23 -9.97 -6.36 4.72
N TYR A 24 -9.88 -7.24 3.75
CA TYR A 24 -9.24 -8.54 3.88
C TYR A 24 -8.06 -8.65 2.93
N GLU A 25 -6.93 -9.10 3.42
CA GLU A 25 -5.72 -9.35 2.64
C GLU A 25 -5.23 -10.78 2.90
N LEU A 26 -4.45 -11.33 1.98
CA LEU A 26 -3.74 -12.59 2.17
C LEU A 26 -2.23 -12.35 2.18
N ILE A 27 -1.56 -12.76 3.24
CA ILE A 27 -0.11 -12.73 3.35
C ILE A 27 0.38 -14.12 3.68
N ASP A 28 1.04 -14.78 2.73
CA ASP A 28 1.50 -16.18 2.85
C ASP A 28 0.34 -17.15 3.19
N GLY A 29 -0.88 -16.88 2.68
CA GLY A 29 -2.09 -17.66 2.92
C GLY A 29 -2.76 -17.38 4.28
N GLU A 30 -2.25 -16.47 5.07
CA GLU A 30 -2.90 -16.03 6.30
C GLU A 30 -3.85 -14.86 6.00
N LEU A 31 -5.09 -14.99 6.45
CA LEU A 31 -6.10 -13.94 6.32
C LEU A 31 -5.81 -12.82 7.33
N VAL A 32 -5.57 -11.63 6.81
CA VAL A 32 -5.35 -10.41 7.59
C VAL A 32 -6.56 -9.52 7.46
N VAL A 33 -7.14 -9.15 8.58
CA VAL A 33 -8.31 -8.27 8.63
C VAL A 33 -7.90 -6.89 9.13
N SER A 34 -8.16 -5.88 8.35
CA SER A 34 -7.86 -4.49 8.71
C SER A 34 -9.09 -3.82 9.35
N ALA A 35 -8.85 -3.06 10.41
CA ALA A 35 -9.88 -2.25 11.03
C ALA A 35 -10.34 -1.13 10.09
N ALA A 36 -11.58 -0.68 10.26
CA ALA A 36 -12.10 0.48 9.53
C ALA A 36 -11.21 1.72 9.76
N PRO A 37 -10.85 2.45 8.70
CA PRO A 37 -9.97 3.61 8.81
C PRO A 37 -10.64 4.78 9.54
N ASN A 38 -9.86 5.48 10.36
CA ASN A 38 -10.33 6.69 11.03
C ASN A 38 -10.33 7.91 10.07
N LEU A 39 -10.88 9.03 10.52
CA LEU A 39 -11.01 10.25 9.70
C LEU A 39 -9.66 10.81 9.22
N ALA A 40 -8.62 10.75 10.06
CA ALA A 40 -7.28 11.25 9.68
C ALA A 40 -6.70 10.39 8.54
N HIS A 41 -6.80 9.08 8.65
CA HIS A 41 -6.39 8.14 7.60
C HIS A 41 -7.14 8.43 6.29
N GLN A 42 -8.47 8.53 6.31
CA GLN A 42 -9.30 8.80 5.14
C GLN A 42 -8.93 10.13 4.45
N ARG A 43 -8.68 11.18 5.24
CA ARG A 43 -8.25 12.49 4.70
C ARG A 43 -6.90 12.40 4.02
N THR A 44 -5.97 11.67 4.64
CA THR A 44 -4.62 11.46 4.10
C THR A 44 -4.67 10.68 2.80
N VAL A 45 -5.39 9.57 2.75
CA VAL A 45 -5.58 8.77 1.52
C VAL A 45 -6.15 9.63 0.39
N ARG A 46 -7.21 10.40 0.66
CA ARG A 46 -7.83 11.27 -0.35
C ARG A 46 -6.87 12.33 -0.89
N ARG A 47 -6.05 12.95 -0.03
CA ARG A 47 -5.08 13.97 -0.47
C ARG A 47 -3.92 13.36 -1.24
N LEU A 48 -3.45 12.21 -0.79
CA LEU A 48 -2.44 11.43 -1.48
C LEU A 48 -2.89 10.99 -2.86
N LEU A 49 -4.10 10.43 -2.96
CA LEU A 49 -4.69 10.02 -4.22
C LEU A 49 -4.70 11.20 -5.21
N ARG A 50 -5.24 12.34 -4.80
CA ARG A 50 -5.27 13.54 -5.65
C ARG A 50 -3.88 14.01 -6.07
N LEU A 51 -2.92 14.05 -5.13
CA LEU A 51 -1.54 14.45 -5.43
C LEU A 51 -0.90 13.52 -6.48
N LEU A 52 -1.12 12.22 -6.34
CA LEU A 52 -0.55 11.23 -7.25
C LEU A 52 -1.27 11.21 -8.60
N GLU A 53 -2.61 11.38 -8.63
CA GLU A 53 -3.38 11.53 -9.87
C GLU A 53 -2.88 12.73 -10.69
N ASP A 54 -2.69 13.89 -10.04
CA ASP A 54 -2.21 15.11 -10.70
C ASP A 54 -0.76 14.96 -11.24
N ALA A 55 0.04 14.07 -10.68
CA ALA A 55 1.43 13.83 -11.05
C ALA A 55 1.63 12.63 -11.99
N CYS A 56 0.67 11.72 -12.11
CA CYS A 56 0.78 10.53 -12.93
C CYS A 56 1.02 10.86 -14.41
N PRO A 57 2.01 10.24 -15.06
CA PRO A 57 2.18 10.38 -16.50
C PRO A 57 1.09 9.62 -17.28
N ALA A 58 0.94 9.93 -18.56
CA ALA A 58 -0.03 9.25 -19.42
C ALA A 58 0.15 7.72 -19.40
N GLY A 59 -0.94 6.98 -19.28
CA GLY A 59 -0.96 5.51 -19.23
C GLY A 59 -0.65 4.93 -17.84
N VAL A 60 -0.59 5.78 -16.83
CA VAL A 60 -0.45 5.40 -15.42
C VAL A 60 -1.55 6.08 -14.62
N GLU A 61 -2.17 5.39 -13.67
CA GLU A 61 -3.18 5.96 -12.79
C GLU A 61 -3.00 5.55 -11.34
N ALA A 62 -3.52 6.38 -10.44
CA ALA A 62 -3.55 6.11 -9.02
C ALA A 62 -4.95 5.64 -8.61
N LEU A 63 -5.01 4.60 -7.77
CA LEU A 63 -6.24 4.03 -7.25
C LEU A 63 -6.16 3.95 -5.72
N SER A 64 -7.25 4.22 -5.03
CA SER A 64 -7.36 3.95 -3.59
C SER A 64 -7.98 2.59 -3.33
N ALA A 65 -7.74 2.03 -2.16
CA ALA A 65 -8.48 0.88 -1.67
C ALA A 65 -10.02 1.16 -1.70
N PRO A 66 -10.86 0.11 -1.93
CA PRO A 66 -10.48 -1.29 -2.13
C PRO A 66 -10.11 -1.61 -3.59
N PHE A 67 -8.94 -2.14 -3.82
CA PHE A 67 -8.52 -2.70 -5.10
C PHE A 67 -7.38 -3.69 -4.91
N ASP A 68 -7.61 -4.95 -5.29
CA ASP A 68 -6.68 -6.04 -5.02
C ASP A 68 -5.44 -6.01 -5.91
N TRP A 69 -4.26 -6.08 -5.31
CA TRP A 69 -3.04 -6.51 -5.99
C TRP A 69 -2.85 -8.00 -5.77
N VAL A 70 -3.13 -8.79 -6.78
CA VAL A 70 -3.06 -10.26 -6.75
C VAL A 70 -1.68 -10.71 -7.23
N VAL A 71 -0.84 -11.16 -6.30
CA VAL A 71 0.50 -11.68 -6.62
C VAL A 71 0.43 -13.15 -7.02
N ASP A 72 -0.27 -13.93 -6.21
CA ASP A 72 -0.55 -15.35 -6.42
C ASP A 72 -1.79 -15.75 -5.59
N ASP A 73 -2.12 -17.04 -5.60
CA ASP A 73 -3.30 -17.59 -4.92
C ASP A 73 -3.27 -17.41 -3.38
N ARG A 74 -2.11 -17.12 -2.79
CA ARG A 74 -1.90 -17.00 -1.33
C ARG A 74 -1.40 -15.63 -0.89
N ASN A 75 -1.18 -14.73 -1.84
CA ASN A 75 -0.68 -13.39 -1.61
C ASN A 75 -1.53 -12.39 -2.39
N VAL A 76 -2.44 -11.74 -1.68
CA VAL A 76 -3.35 -10.72 -2.20
C VAL A 76 -3.29 -9.53 -1.26
N TYR A 77 -2.87 -8.41 -1.77
CA TYR A 77 -2.66 -7.18 -1.00
C TYR A 77 -3.60 -6.08 -1.45
N GLU A 78 -3.94 -5.21 -0.52
CA GLU A 78 -4.80 -4.07 -0.77
C GLU A 78 -4.14 -2.81 -0.16
N PRO A 79 -3.17 -2.20 -0.85
CA PRO A 79 -2.54 -0.96 -0.40
C PRO A 79 -3.56 0.18 -0.29
N ASP A 80 -3.38 1.11 0.65
CA ASP A 80 -4.27 2.26 0.81
C ASP A 80 -4.35 3.13 -0.44
N VAL A 81 -3.22 3.28 -1.15
CA VAL A 81 -3.13 3.82 -2.51
C VAL A 81 -2.14 2.99 -3.31
N LEU A 82 -2.48 2.65 -4.53
CA LEU A 82 -1.55 2.07 -5.50
C LEU A 82 -1.52 2.90 -6.77
N VAL A 83 -0.38 2.89 -7.45
CA VAL A 83 -0.22 3.48 -8.78
C VAL A 83 0.16 2.36 -9.74
N ALA A 84 -0.58 2.22 -10.82
CA ALA A 84 -0.39 1.14 -11.77
C ALA A 84 -0.41 1.64 -13.23
N ARG A 85 0.18 0.85 -14.13
CA ARG A 85 -0.03 1.08 -15.56
C ARG A 85 -1.45 0.66 -15.92
N VAL A 86 -2.17 1.50 -16.63
CA VAL A 86 -3.54 1.21 -17.10
C VAL A 86 -3.61 -0.12 -17.85
N ALA A 87 -2.56 -0.44 -18.63
CA ALA A 87 -2.50 -1.69 -19.40
C ALA A 87 -2.36 -2.96 -18.52
N ASP A 88 -1.97 -2.82 -17.26
CA ASP A 88 -1.82 -3.93 -16.32
C ASP A 88 -3.07 -4.16 -15.45
N LEU A 89 -4.03 -3.22 -15.47
CA LEU A 89 -5.27 -3.30 -14.71
C LEU A 89 -6.30 -4.22 -15.38
N THR A 90 -7.04 -4.93 -14.57
CA THR A 90 -8.27 -5.61 -14.97
C THR A 90 -9.49 -4.93 -14.33
N ASP A 91 -10.70 -5.32 -14.69
CA ASP A 91 -11.92 -4.79 -14.06
C ASP A 91 -12.03 -5.08 -12.55
N ARG A 92 -11.22 -6.00 -12.01
CA ARG A 92 -11.34 -6.50 -10.64
C ARG A 92 -10.07 -6.40 -9.80
N ASN A 93 -8.90 -6.43 -10.44
CA ASN A 93 -7.63 -6.53 -9.72
C ASN A 93 -6.44 -6.11 -10.58
N LEU A 94 -5.28 -6.01 -9.93
CA LEU A 94 -3.98 -5.82 -10.55
C LEU A 94 -3.16 -7.12 -10.43
N PRO A 95 -2.97 -7.91 -11.51
CA PRO A 95 -2.21 -9.16 -11.47
C PRO A 95 -0.70 -8.99 -11.64
N ARG A 96 -0.19 -7.77 -11.50
CA ARG A 96 1.23 -7.41 -11.63
C ARG A 96 1.62 -6.47 -10.50
N PRO A 97 2.93 -6.36 -10.16
CA PRO A 97 3.36 -5.36 -9.18
C PRO A 97 2.96 -3.96 -9.62
N PRO A 98 2.34 -3.15 -8.73
CA PRO A 98 2.09 -1.74 -9.00
C PRO A 98 3.41 -0.99 -9.20
N VAL A 99 3.33 0.17 -9.83
CA VAL A 99 4.45 1.10 -9.97
C VAL A 99 4.84 1.67 -8.62
N LEU A 100 3.85 1.93 -7.77
CA LEU A 100 4.01 2.42 -6.39
C LEU A 100 2.89 1.85 -5.53
N ALA A 101 3.20 1.41 -4.32
CA ALA A 101 2.23 1.17 -3.25
C ALA A 101 2.46 2.15 -2.11
N VAL A 102 1.39 2.64 -1.52
CA VAL A 102 1.43 3.55 -0.37
C VAL A 102 0.57 3.00 0.75
N GLU A 103 1.12 2.96 1.95
CA GLU A 103 0.41 2.64 3.19
C GLU A 103 0.34 3.87 4.09
N VAL A 104 -0.86 4.18 4.55
CA VAL A 104 -1.11 5.23 5.53
C VAL A 104 -1.20 4.59 6.91
N LEU A 105 -0.29 4.98 7.80
CA LEU A 105 -0.16 4.37 9.12
C LEU A 105 -1.34 4.75 10.03
N SER A 106 -1.88 3.76 10.73
CA SER A 106 -2.86 3.96 11.81
C SER A 106 -2.25 3.57 13.17
N ASP A 107 -2.91 3.95 14.27
CA ASP A 107 -2.45 3.62 15.63
C ASP A 107 -2.29 2.12 15.86
N PHE A 108 -3.08 1.31 15.17
CA PHE A 108 -3.12 -0.15 15.32
C PHE A 108 -2.02 -0.89 14.53
N SER A 109 -1.53 -0.33 13.39
CA SER A 109 -0.66 -1.03 12.43
C SER A 109 0.83 -0.69 12.55
N ARG A 110 1.24 0.09 13.58
CA ARG A 110 2.53 0.81 13.58
C ARG A 110 3.81 0.00 13.60
N SER A 111 3.85 -1.24 14.03
CA SER A 111 5.14 -1.94 14.11
C SER A 111 5.17 -3.31 13.43
N ARG A 112 4.24 -4.18 13.73
CA ARG A 112 4.28 -5.57 13.27
C ARG A 112 3.79 -5.71 11.82
N ASP A 113 2.67 -5.06 11.49
CA ASP A 113 2.09 -5.09 10.14
C ASP A 113 2.98 -4.39 9.12
N ARG A 114 3.61 -3.27 9.52
CA ARG A 114 4.55 -2.53 8.66
C ARG A 114 5.74 -3.37 8.21
N LEU A 115 6.36 -4.12 9.14
CA LEU A 115 7.50 -4.99 8.81
C LEU A 115 7.05 -6.18 7.96
N ARG A 116 5.89 -6.75 8.27
CA ARG A 116 5.33 -7.88 7.52
C ARG A 116 4.94 -7.47 6.09
N LYS A 117 4.21 -6.36 5.93
CA LYS A 117 3.85 -5.82 4.60
C LYS A 117 5.07 -5.43 3.79
N ARG A 118 6.06 -4.74 4.39
CA ARG A 118 7.32 -4.42 3.69
C ARG A 118 8.00 -5.67 3.16
N ALA A 119 8.13 -6.72 3.98
CA ALA A 119 8.75 -7.98 3.56
C ALA A 119 7.94 -8.68 2.47
N ALA A 120 6.60 -8.67 2.55
CA ALA A 120 5.70 -9.23 1.56
C ALA A 120 5.80 -8.48 0.21
N TYR A 121 5.73 -7.16 0.22
CA TYR A 121 5.86 -6.31 -0.97
C TYR A 121 7.25 -6.42 -1.62
N GLN A 122 8.29 -6.53 -0.79
CA GLN A 122 9.64 -6.79 -1.27
C GLN A 122 9.73 -8.13 -2.03
N ARG A 123 9.18 -9.21 -1.47
CA ARG A 123 9.12 -10.53 -2.15
C ARG A 123 8.30 -10.48 -3.44
N ALA A 124 7.20 -9.75 -3.42
CA ALA A 124 6.29 -9.57 -4.56
C ALA A 124 6.85 -8.68 -5.69
N GLY A 125 8.03 -8.11 -5.50
CA GLY A 125 8.69 -7.35 -6.56
C GLY A 125 8.30 -5.88 -6.66
N LEU A 126 7.66 -5.31 -5.63
CA LEU A 126 7.30 -3.88 -5.60
C LEU A 126 8.52 -2.98 -5.85
N PRO A 127 8.48 -2.06 -6.84
CA PRO A 127 9.62 -1.17 -7.11
C PRO A 127 9.69 0.03 -6.17
N HIS A 128 8.55 0.63 -5.80
CA HIS A 128 8.49 1.83 -4.95
C HIS A 128 7.43 1.65 -3.88
N TYR A 129 7.78 2.00 -2.64
CA TYR A 129 6.91 1.86 -1.49
C TYR A 129 6.97 3.11 -0.61
N TRP A 130 5.84 3.72 -0.31
CA TRP A 130 5.76 4.85 0.60
C TRP A 130 5.01 4.48 1.86
N LEU A 131 5.51 5.00 2.98
CA LEU A 131 4.85 4.96 4.27
C LEU A 131 4.51 6.39 4.68
N VAL A 132 3.24 6.64 4.96
CA VAL A 132 2.75 7.96 5.36
C VAL A 132 2.19 7.89 6.77
N ASP A 133 2.74 8.69 7.68
CA ASP A 133 2.23 8.80 9.05
C ASP A 133 1.45 10.12 9.20
N PRO A 134 0.11 10.06 9.33
CA PRO A 134 -0.69 11.28 9.51
C PRO A 134 -0.64 11.86 10.92
N LEU A 135 -0.28 11.07 11.93
CA LEU A 135 -0.27 11.51 13.33
C LEU A 135 1.03 12.21 13.71
N ILE A 136 2.13 11.74 13.14
CA ILE A 136 3.42 12.41 13.18
C ILE A 136 3.75 12.72 11.73
N PRO A 137 3.22 13.83 11.16
CA PRO A 137 3.27 14.06 9.73
C PRO A 137 4.64 13.73 9.15
N ALA A 138 4.72 12.58 8.47
CA ALA A 138 5.96 12.07 7.89
C ALA A 138 5.66 11.24 6.65
N VAL A 139 6.56 11.30 5.67
CA VAL A 139 6.58 10.42 4.50
C VAL A 139 7.95 9.76 4.44
N THR A 140 7.95 8.44 4.38
CA THR A 140 9.15 7.63 4.16
C THR A 140 9.05 6.99 2.78
N VAL A 141 10.05 7.20 1.97
CA VAL A 141 10.18 6.63 0.61
C VAL A 141 11.14 5.46 0.67
N LEU A 142 10.70 4.31 0.14
CA LEU A 142 11.55 3.14 -0.03
C LEU A 142 11.58 2.78 -1.52
N ASP A 143 12.76 2.62 -2.05
CA ASP A 143 13.00 2.18 -3.42
C ASP A 143 13.63 0.80 -3.43
N ARG A 144 13.34 0.04 -4.49
CA ARG A 144 13.98 -1.25 -4.70
C ARG A 144 15.42 -1.07 -5.17
N VAL A 145 16.34 -1.64 -4.37
CA VAL A 145 17.77 -1.77 -4.73
C VAL A 145 18.10 -3.27 -4.72
N GLY A 146 18.34 -3.82 -5.89
CA GLY A 146 18.45 -5.27 -6.04
C GLY A 146 17.15 -5.99 -5.65
N HIS A 147 17.19 -6.78 -4.58
CA HIS A 147 16.04 -7.51 -4.06
C HIS A 147 15.40 -6.88 -2.81
N GLU A 148 15.90 -5.75 -2.35
CA GLU A 148 15.46 -5.12 -1.11
C GLU A 148 14.75 -3.78 -1.35
N LEU A 149 13.76 -3.49 -0.51
CA LEU A 149 13.19 -2.14 -0.38
C LEU A 149 14.03 -1.38 0.63
N VAL A 150 14.75 -0.36 0.17
CA VAL A 150 15.67 0.44 0.97
C VAL A 150 15.07 1.84 1.15
N GLU A 151 15.13 2.37 2.37
CA GLU A 151 14.75 3.76 2.63
C GLU A 151 15.71 4.71 1.91
N THR A 152 15.16 5.53 1.02
CA THR A 152 15.92 6.46 0.18
C THR A 152 15.66 7.92 0.53
N ALA A 153 14.51 8.22 1.13
CA ALA A 153 14.19 9.57 1.57
C ALA A 153 13.16 9.57 2.71
N VAL A 154 13.23 10.59 3.55
CA VAL A 154 12.24 10.86 4.61
C VAL A 154 12.04 12.36 4.69
N ALA A 155 10.79 12.80 4.80
CA ALA A 155 10.44 14.18 5.18
C ALA A 155 9.46 14.20 6.33
N LYS A 156 9.44 15.29 7.10
CA LYS A 156 8.59 15.46 8.28
C LYS A 156 8.00 16.87 8.34
N GLY A 157 6.80 16.97 8.89
CA GLY A 157 6.13 18.26 9.07
C GLY A 157 5.95 19.01 7.76
N ASP A 158 6.39 20.26 7.73
CA ASP A 158 6.26 21.14 6.57
C ASP A 158 7.45 21.06 5.59
N GLU A 159 8.37 20.11 5.78
CA GLU A 159 9.51 19.89 4.89
C GLU A 159 9.04 19.31 3.55
N PRO A 160 9.27 20.00 2.41
CA PRO A 160 8.93 19.47 1.11
C PRO A 160 9.89 18.36 0.69
N LEU A 161 9.35 17.24 0.22
CA LEU A 161 10.09 16.13 -0.34
C LEU A 161 9.83 16.04 -1.84
N ALA A 162 10.84 16.38 -2.64
CA ALA A 162 10.81 16.12 -4.07
C ALA A 162 11.38 14.72 -4.35
N VAL A 163 10.61 13.88 -5.01
CA VAL A 163 11.03 12.57 -5.47
C VAL A 163 10.94 12.50 -6.99
N GLU A 164 11.91 11.83 -7.60
CA GLU A 164 12.00 11.67 -9.05
C GLU A 164 11.40 10.33 -9.53
N ARG A 165 11.25 9.39 -8.64
CA ARG A 165 10.73 8.03 -8.91
C ARG A 165 9.53 7.69 -8.07
N PRO A 166 8.54 6.99 -8.67
CA PRO A 166 8.46 6.47 -10.05
C PRO A 166 8.22 7.54 -11.12
N PHE A 167 7.85 8.75 -10.72
CA PHE A 167 7.70 9.96 -11.53
C PHE A 167 7.91 11.18 -10.65
N PRO A 168 8.27 12.35 -11.22
CA PRO A 168 8.51 13.55 -10.43
C PRO A 168 7.25 13.99 -9.68
N VAL A 169 7.33 14.11 -8.34
CA VAL A 169 6.28 14.64 -7.48
C VAL A 169 6.88 15.25 -6.23
N THR A 170 6.30 16.34 -5.74
CA THR A 170 6.69 16.94 -4.46
C THR A 170 5.57 16.73 -3.45
N VAL A 171 5.91 16.19 -2.28
CA VAL A 171 4.98 15.95 -1.17
C VAL A 171 5.42 16.72 0.06
N VAL A 172 4.47 17.38 0.74
CA VAL A 172 4.66 17.99 2.05
C VAL A 172 3.85 17.18 3.06
N PRO A 173 4.49 16.49 4.02
CA PRO A 173 3.78 15.59 4.94
C PRO A 173 2.63 16.26 5.71
N ALA A 174 2.85 17.49 6.19
CA ALA A 174 1.81 18.25 6.91
C ALA A 174 0.56 18.53 6.05
N ASP A 175 0.71 18.71 4.74
CA ASP A 175 -0.42 18.95 3.84
C ASP A 175 -1.28 17.71 3.66
N LEU A 176 -0.69 16.52 3.80
CA LEU A 176 -1.45 15.27 3.78
C LEU A 176 -2.23 15.05 5.07
N ALA A 177 -1.74 15.52 6.20
CA ALA A 177 -2.31 15.29 7.54
C ALA A 177 -3.37 16.30 7.98
N ARG A 178 -3.46 17.46 7.34
CA ARG A 178 -4.38 18.57 7.70
C ARG A 178 -5.88 18.23 7.57
#